data_c8e8c88ec91e84fc285ad64ccf60e775
#
_entry.id   c8e8c88ec91e84fc285ad64ccf60e775
#
_cell.length_a   1.000
_cell.length_b   1.000
_cell.length_c   1.000
_cell.angle_alpha   90.00
_cell.angle_beta   90.00
_cell.angle_gamma   90.00
#
_symmetry.space_group_name_H-M   'P 1'
#
loop_
_entity.id
_entity.type
_entity.pdbx_description
1 polymer ?
#
loop_
_entity_poly.entity_id
_entity_poly.type
_entity_poly.pdbx_seq_one_letter_code
_entity_poly.pdbx_strand_id
1 'polypeptide(L)'
;MLRGSVRYFVICILSGVTFTALELIIPQILRLTVDSVIGDKPVSLPDALKSMWEGLGGAEYFRAHMGVLAAVLIGVGLLSAVFRYAMNLYSSIACETMVKTSRDLLYHQIERLPWSWHMKNATGDIIQRCTADVERIKTFFQEQFVSVFRIIVLIVLSLACMVAMNWRLSIIALVMFPIIILYSLLFHNKIRERFTDCDEAEGVLSTIAQENLTGVRVVRAFGREEFERERFETQNQEYTNLWVKLCYTLSQFWAVGDVTSCLQVMLVVVFGSILCVRGDMTKGEFISFAFYNAMLITPVRRLGRMISEMSKAGVSVDRLAEVLNAPVEEDAPGAKIAPVDKDISFAHVSFSYETGPEILHDVSFTIPAGSSFGILGATGSGKSTLLLLLSRLYAPTKGKITVGGVDLASMPAKWVRENVGVVLQEPFLFSRTIEENIGITGATAEEIRAAAITACVDGDIRQFAKGYDTMVGERGVTLSGGQKQRVAIARTLTQKTPVIVFDDSLSAVDTETDESIRRNLSERVQGVTQILVSHRILTLLGCERVLVLEHGRVKQLGTPEELLQQEGLFRDIYQVQMAVNEEEPA
;
A
#
# COMPACT_ATOMS: atom_id res chain seq x y z
N MET A 1 -3.59 -3.09 -14.34
CA MET A 1 -4.19 -1.94 -13.65
C MET A 1 -5.29 -1.24 -14.46
N LEU A 2 -5.09 -0.90 -15.73
CA LEU A 2 -6.09 -0.17 -16.55
C LEU A 2 -7.23 -1.03 -17.12
N ARG A 3 -7.21 -2.34 -16.89
CA ARG A 3 -8.21 -3.27 -17.46
C ARG A 3 -9.60 -2.95 -16.92
N GLY A 4 -10.55 -2.64 -17.82
CA GLY A 4 -11.93 -2.23 -17.47
C GLY A 4 -12.15 -0.72 -17.36
N SER A 5 -11.13 0.11 -17.10
CA SER A 5 -11.24 1.58 -17.00
C SER A 5 -11.00 2.30 -18.34
N VAL A 6 -10.34 1.67 -19.31
CA VAL A 6 -9.93 2.27 -20.60
C VAL A 6 -11.11 2.92 -21.33
N ARG A 7 -12.27 2.26 -21.40
CA ARG A 7 -13.48 2.80 -22.04
C ARG A 7 -13.93 4.14 -21.42
N TYR A 8 -13.83 4.27 -20.12
CA TYR A 8 -14.20 5.50 -19.42
C TYR A 8 -13.19 6.61 -19.65
N PHE A 9 -11.88 6.29 -19.72
CA PHE A 9 -10.84 7.25 -20.11
C PHE A 9 -11.04 7.75 -21.54
N VAL A 10 -11.42 6.89 -22.48
CA VAL A 10 -11.71 7.29 -23.86
C VAL A 10 -12.89 8.27 -23.91
N ILE A 11 -14.00 7.96 -23.21
CA ILE A 11 -15.16 8.86 -23.14
C ILE A 11 -14.77 10.20 -22.49
N CYS A 12 -13.96 10.16 -21.42
CA CYS A 12 -13.45 11.34 -20.74
C CYS A 12 -12.63 12.22 -21.69
N ILE A 13 -11.68 11.65 -22.44
CA ILE A 13 -10.84 12.37 -23.39
C ILE A 13 -11.69 12.98 -24.50
N LEU A 14 -12.62 12.22 -25.10
CA LEU A 14 -13.53 12.71 -26.14
C LEU A 14 -14.39 13.88 -25.63
N SER A 15 -14.95 13.74 -24.43
CA SER A 15 -15.71 14.80 -23.80
C SER A 15 -14.85 16.05 -23.53
N GLY A 16 -13.59 15.85 -23.10
CA GLY A 16 -12.64 16.93 -22.87
C GLY A 16 -12.22 17.66 -24.14
N VAL A 17 -12.01 16.94 -25.25
CA VAL A 17 -11.73 17.52 -26.57
C VAL A 17 -12.93 18.36 -27.05
N THR A 18 -14.14 17.79 -26.97
CA THR A 18 -15.36 18.49 -27.37
C THR A 18 -15.61 19.73 -26.51
N PHE A 19 -15.43 19.61 -25.18
CA PHE A 19 -15.51 20.74 -24.27
C PHE A 19 -14.53 21.85 -24.67
N THR A 20 -13.25 21.52 -24.92
CA THR A 20 -12.23 22.51 -25.32
C THR A 20 -12.56 23.15 -26.67
N ALA A 21 -13.04 22.37 -27.65
CA ALA A 21 -13.46 22.92 -28.94
C ALA A 21 -14.63 23.91 -28.79
N LEU A 22 -15.62 23.62 -27.93
CA LEU A 22 -16.74 24.52 -27.64
C LEU A 22 -16.28 25.81 -26.93
N GLU A 23 -15.33 25.72 -25.99
CA GLU A 23 -14.75 26.91 -25.35
C GLU A 23 -14.10 27.86 -26.39
N LEU A 24 -13.45 27.31 -27.42
CA LEU A 24 -12.80 28.09 -28.48
C LEU A 24 -13.78 28.73 -29.49
N ILE A 25 -15.04 28.28 -29.51
CA ILE A 25 -16.10 28.90 -30.35
C ILE A 25 -16.52 30.26 -29.78
N ILE A 26 -16.50 30.44 -28.44
CA ILE A 26 -16.95 31.67 -27.77
C ILE A 26 -16.20 32.92 -28.30
N PRO A 27 -14.85 32.96 -28.38
CA PRO A 27 -14.13 34.09 -28.98
C PRO A 27 -14.46 34.30 -30.46
N GLN A 28 -14.77 33.25 -31.25
CA GLN A 28 -15.16 33.39 -32.65
C GLN A 28 -16.54 34.03 -32.81
N ILE A 29 -17.50 33.68 -31.95
CA ILE A 29 -18.82 34.33 -31.90
C ILE A 29 -18.64 35.82 -31.56
N LEU A 30 -17.75 36.14 -30.60
CA LEU A 30 -17.45 37.51 -30.23
C LEU A 30 -16.83 38.30 -31.39
N ARG A 31 -15.87 37.69 -32.13
CA ARG A 31 -15.30 38.27 -33.36
C ARG A 31 -16.39 38.61 -34.37
N LEU A 32 -17.25 37.63 -34.68
CA LEU A 32 -18.34 37.77 -35.61
C LEU A 32 -19.32 38.88 -35.20
N THR A 33 -19.63 38.95 -33.91
CA THR A 33 -20.52 39.98 -33.36
C THR A 33 -19.91 41.37 -33.55
N VAL A 34 -18.63 41.56 -33.21
CA VAL A 34 -17.96 42.87 -33.29
C VAL A 34 -17.72 43.29 -34.72
N ASP A 35 -17.28 42.39 -35.62
CA ASP A 35 -16.89 42.74 -36.99
C ASP A 35 -18.07 42.83 -37.95
N SER A 36 -19.06 41.92 -37.85
CA SER A 36 -20.13 41.79 -38.84
C SER A 36 -21.50 42.29 -38.34
N VAL A 37 -21.81 42.12 -37.03
CA VAL A 37 -23.10 42.60 -36.52
C VAL A 37 -23.03 44.05 -36.07
N ILE A 38 -22.01 44.47 -35.33
CA ILE A 38 -21.80 45.86 -34.89
C ILE A 38 -21.10 46.67 -36.00
N GLY A 39 -20.08 46.07 -36.66
CA GLY A 39 -19.39 46.63 -37.84
C GLY A 39 -20.04 46.20 -39.14
N ASP A 40 -19.54 46.71 -40.24
CA ASP A 40 -20.13 46.45 -41.58
C ASP A 40 -19.24 45.49 -42.41
N LYS A 41 -18.40 44.66 -41.77
CA LYS A 41 -17.51 43.76 -42.50
C LYS A 41 -18.23 42.48 -42.94
N PRO A 42 -17.88 41.96 -44.15
CA PRO A 42 -18.44 40.70 -44.64
C PRO A 42 -18.08 39.55 -43.67
N VAL A 43 -19.02 38.63 -43.49
CA VAL A 43 -18.89 37.49 -42.59
C VAL A 43 -17.86 36.50 -43.13
N SER A 44 -16.86 36.16 -42.34
CA SER A 44 -15.85 35.16 -42.64
C SER A 44 -16.18 33.86 -41.91
N LEU A 45 -17.15 33.10 -42.43
CA LEU A 45 -17.55 31.78 -41.93
C LEU A 45 -17.29 30.70 -43.00
N PRO A 46 -17.11 29.42 -42.60
CA PRO A 46 -17.16 28.30 -43.53
C PRO A 46 -18.50 28.27 -44.30
N ASP A 47 -18.47 27.82 -45.55
CA ASP A 47 -19.61 27.93 -46.48
C ASP A 47 -20.94 27.36 -45.91
N ALA A 48 -20.87 26.25 -45.17
CA ALA A 48 -22.04 25.67 -44.52
C ALA A 48 -22.66 26.55 -43.44
N LEU A 49 -21.85 27.26 -42.66
CA LEU A 49 -22.32 28.21 -41.63
C LEU A 49 -22.72 29.55 -42.23
N LYS A 50 -22.08 29.95 -43.34
CA LYS A 50 -22.40 31.15 -44.08
C LYS A 50 -23.78 31.07 -44.73
N SER A 51 -24.12 29.97 -45.36
CA SER A 51 -25.45 29.74 -45.92
C SER A 51 -26.55 29.75 -44.84
N MET A 52 -26.29 29.20 -43.67
CA MET A 52 -27.19 29.25 -42.53
C MET A 52 -27.34 30.68 -41.97
N TRP A 53 -26.25 31.44 -41.88
CA TRP A 53 -26.24 32.85 -41.50
C TRP A 53 -27.08 33.74 -42.45
N GLU A 54 -26.87 33.58 -43.77
CA GLU A 54 -27.62 34.30 -44.80
C GLU A 54 -29.10 33.89 -44.83
N GLY A 55 -29.42 32.61 -44.61
CA GLY A 55 -30.76 32.10 -44.52
C GLY A 55 -31.57 32.61 -43.31
N LEU A 56 -30.88 33.06 -42.24
CA LEU A 56 -31.48 33.65 -41.05
C LEU A 56 -31.66 35.19 -41.19
N GLY A 57 -31.28 35.80 -42.34
CA GLY A 57 -31.44 37.24 -42.58
C GLY A 57 -30.17 38.05 -42.36
N GLY A 58 -29.01 37.40 -42.20
CA GLY A 58 -27.71 38.04 -42.16
C GLY A 58 -27.50 39.02 -41.00
N ALA A 59 -26.55 39.95 -41.17
CA ALA A 59 -26.17 40.92 -40.13
C ALA A 59 -27.30 41.82 -39.66
N GLU A 60 -28.21 42.21 -40.55
CA GLU A 60 -29.34 43.10 -40.22
C GLU A 60 -30.33 42.44 -39.26
N TYR A 61 -30.63 41.14 -39.44
CA TYR A 61 -31.46 40.36 -38.52
C TYR A 61 -30.83 40.30 -37.14
N PHE A 62 -29.56 40.00 -37.03
CA PHE A 62 -28.90 39.91 -35.74
C PHE A 62 -28.70 41.25 -35.04
N ARG A 63 -28.61 42.36 -35.79
CA ARG A 63 -28.67 43.75 -35.24
C ARG A 63 -30.00 44.03 -34.57
N ALA A 64 -31.07 43.65 -35.26
CA ALA A 64 -32.43 43.85 -34.71
C ALA A 64 -32.75 42.91 -33.54
N HIS A 65 -32.11 41.73 -33.47
CA HIS A 65 -32.38 40.67 -32.53
C HIS A 65 -31.10 40.22 -31.77
N MET A 66 -30.41 41.14 -31.09
CA MET A 66 -29.19 40.84 -30.30
C MET A 66 -29.41 39.73 -29.25
N GLY A 67 -30.66 39.56 -28.77
CA GLY A 67 -31.02 38.46 -27.85
C GLY A 67 -30.79 37.07 -28.42
N VAL A 68 -30.80 36.90 -29.76
CA VAL A 68 -30.48 35.60 -30.41
C VAL A 68 -29.02 35.26 -30.25
N LEU A 69 -28.10 36.22 -30.42
CA LEU A 69 -26.69 36.00 -30.18
C LEU A 69 -26.40 35.67 -28.72
N ALA A 70 -27.06 36.36 -27.79
CA ALA A 70 -26.93 36.02 -26.39
C ALA A 70 -27.46 34.59 -26.09
N ALA A 71 -28.59 34.19 -26.71
CA ALA A 71 -29.12 32.82 -26.56
C ALA A 71 -28.16 31.78 -27.15
N VAL A 72 -27.49 32.06 -28.30
CA VAL A 72 -26.46 31.14 -28.86
C VAL A 72 -25.27 31.01 -27.93
N LEU A 73 -24.77 32.13 -27.37
CA LEU A 73 -23.65 32.08 -26.40
C LEU A 73 -24.04 31.27 -25.13
N ILE A 74 -25.25 31.51 -24.61
CA ILE A 74 -25.75 30.71 -23.48
C ILE A 74 -25.89 29.23 -23.85
N GLY A 75 -26.39 28.92 -25.04
CA GLY A 75 -26.52 27.55 -25.55
C GLY A 75 -25.17 26.84 -25.67
N VAL A 76 -24.15 27.51 -26.23
CA VAL A 76 -22.78 27.00 -26.30
C VAL A 76 -22.19 26.81 -24.88
N GLY A 77 -22.44 27.76 -23.98
CA GLY A 77 -22.01 27.67 -22.59
C GLY A 77 -22.64 26.50 -21.85
N LEU A 78 -23.96 26.29 -22.01
CA LEU A 78 -24.67 25.14 -21.42
C LEU A 78 -24.16 23.81 -21.99
N LEU A 79 -23.96 23.74 -23.32
CA LEU A 79 -23.41 22.53 -23.96
C LEU A 79 -22.00 22.24 -23.47
N SER A 80 -21.15 23.27 -23.36
CA SER A 80 -19.82 23.17 -22.74
C SER A 80 -19.88 22.62 -21.32
N ALA A 81 -20.83 23.11 -20.50
CA ALA A 81 -21.00 22.65 -19.13
C ALA A 81 -21.38 21.15 -19.06
N VAL A 82 -22.22 20.67 -19.98
CA VAL A 82 -22.59 19.26 -20.08
C VAL A 82 -21.36 18.40 -20.40
N PHE A 83 -20.55 18.78 -21.39
CA PHE A 83 -19.33 18.01 -21.73
C PHE A 83 -18.27 18.09 -20.64
N ARG A 84 -18.15 19.23 -19.96
CA ARG A 84 -17.27 19.37 -18.78
C ARG A 84 -17.72 18.46 -17.65
N TYR A 85 -19.03 18.40 -17.37
CA TYR A 85 -19.58 17.48 -16.38
C TYR A 85 -19.32 16.03 -16.76
N ALA A 86 -19.57 15.65 -18.03
CA ALA A 86 -19.29 14.30 -18.52
C ALA A 86 -17.80 13.96 -18.38
N MET A 87 -16.90 14.86 -18.76
CA MET A 87 -15.45 14.69 -18.62
C MET A 87 -15.06 14.40 -17.15
N ASN A 88 -15.54 15.21 -16.21
CA ASN A 88 -15.22 15.04 -14.79
C ASN A 88 -15.83 13.74 -14.22
N LEU A 89 -17.07 13.43 -14.58
CA LEU A 89 -17.76 12.21 -14.14
C LEU A 89 -17.02 10.96 -14.63
N TYR A 90 -16.73 10.87 -15.93
CA TYR A 90 -16.07 9.70 -16.49
C TYR A 90 -14.58 9.60 -16.09
N SER A 91 -13.92 10.73 -15.82
CA SER A 91 -12.59 10.74 -15.19
C SER A 91 -12.63 10.08 -13.81
N SER A 92 -13.59 10.47 -12.97
CA SER A 92 -13.73 9.88 -11.63
C SER A 92 -14.07 8.39 -11.68
N ILE A 93 -15.03 7.99 -12.53
CA ILE A 93 -15.39 6.58 -12.70
C ILE A 93 -14.20 5.76 -13.20
N ALA A 94 -13.45 6.28 -14.17
CA ALA A 94 -12.26 5.61 -14.70
C ALA A 94 -11.20 5.39 -13.62
N CYS A 95 -10.92 6.43 -12.82
CA CYS A 95 -9.93 6.39 -11.76
C CYS A 95 -10.35 5.45 -10.62
N GLU A 96 -11.59 5.51 -10.15
CA GLU A 96 -12.06 4.60 -9.10
C GLU A 96 -12.08 3.13 -9.56
N THR A 97 -12.45 2.88 -10.82
CA THR A 97 -12.38 1.53 -11.39
C THR A 97 -10.93 1.03 -11.46
N MET A 98 -10.00 1.89 -11.84
CA MET A 98 -8.57 1.59 -11.86
C MET A 98 -8.03 1.30 -10.45
N VAL A 99 -8.39 2.11 -9.45
CA VAL A 99 -8.00 1.94 -8.04
C VAL A 99 -8.50 0.60 -7.51
N LYS A 100 -9.79 0.30 -7.70
CA LYS A 100 -10.36 -0.99 -7.31
C LYS A 100 -9.57 -2.15 -7.93
N THR A 101 -9.41 -2.15 -9.25
CA THR A 101 -8.69 -3.20 -9.96
C THR A 101 -7.24 -3.34 -9.49
N SER A 102 -6.57 -2.21 -9.21
CA SER A 102 -5.18 -2.22 -8.71
C SER A 102 -5.09 -2.82 -7.31
N ARG A 103 -5.99 -2.45 -6.41
CA ARG A 103 -6.05 -3.01 -5.04
C ARG A 103 -6.37 -4.50 -5.05
N ASP A 104 -7.33 -4.92 -5.88
CA ASP A 104 -7.69 -6.34 -6.02
C ASP A 104 -6.49 -7.15 -6.53
N LEU A 105 -5.76 -6.65 -7.54
CA LEU A 105 -4.57 -7.31 -8.07
C LEU A 105 -3.43 -7.38 -7.05
N LEU A 106 -3.17 -6.27 -6.33
CA LEU A 106 -2.13 -6.22 -5.31
C LEU A 106 -2.43 -7.17 -4.16
N TYR A 107 -3.66 -7.14 -3.65
CA TYR A 107 -4.07 -8.00 -2.55
C TYR A 107 -3.96 -9.48 -2.93
N HIS A 108 -4.49 -9.85 -4.10
CA HIS A 108 -4.37 -11.21 -4.62
C HIS A 108 -2.90 -11.67 -4.80
N GLN A 109 -2.03 -10.76 -5.23
CA GLN A 109 -0.61 -11.07 -5.37
C GLN A 109 0.07 -11.24 -4.01
N ILE A 110 -0.16 -10.31 -3.08
CA ILE A 110 0.44 -10.30 -1.73
C ILE A 110 0.11 -11.59 -0.99
N GLU A 111 -1.13 -12.06 -1.04
CA GLU A 111 -1.56 -13.32 -0.41
C GLU A 111 -0.84 -14.57 -0.97
N ARG A 112 -0.24 -14.47 -2.15
CA ARG A 112 0.45 -15.57 -2.83
C ARG A 112 1.97 -15.48 -2.73
N LEU A 113 2.50 -14.40 -2.17
CA LEU A 113 3.94 -14.24 -2.03
C LEU A 113 4.50 -15.16 -0.94
N PRO A 114 5.74 -15.66 -1.09
CA PRO A 114 6.35 -16.55 -0.11
C PRO A 114 6.59 -15.83 1.22
N TRP A 115 6.64 -16.60 2.29
CA TRP A 115 6.89 -16.09 3.65
C TRP A 115 8.18 -15.27 3.74
N SER A 116 9.23 -15.67 3.04
CA SER A 116 10.52 -14.95 2.98
C SER A 116 10.35 -13.51 2.47
N TRP A 117 9.46 -13.29 1.51
CA TRP A 117 9.15 -11.96 1.02
C TRP A 117 8.48 -11.08 2.08
N HIS A 118 7.53 -11.63 2.85
CA HIS A 118 6.86 -10.92 3.94
C HIS A 118 7.82 -10.55 5.07
N MET A 119 8.76 -11.43 5.39
CA MET A 119 9.79 -11.15 6.40
C MET A 119 10.78 -10.05 5.97
N LYS A 120 11.03 -9.92 4.67
CA LYS A 120 11.93 -8.92 4.10
C LYS A 120 11.29 -7.54 3.96
N ASN A 121 9.98 -7.49 3.79
CA ASN A 121 9.22 -6.26 3.57
C ASN A 121 8.39 -5.91 4.80
N ALA A 122 8.61 -4.72 5.35
CA ALA A 122 7.83 -4.26 6.51
C ALA A 122 6.33 -4.14 6.16
N THR A 123 5.46 -4.60 7.04
CA THR A 123 4.00 -4.52 6.86
C THR A 123 3.52 -3.10 6.56
N GLY A 124 4.13 -2.09 7.20
CA GLY A 124 3.81 -0.68 6.94
C GLY A 124 4.10 -0.25 5.51
N ASP A 125 5.22 -0.71 4.90
CA ASP A 125 5.53 -0.42 3.49
C ASP A 125 4.54 -1.11 2.54
N ILE A 126 4.14 -2.35 2.83
CA ILE A 126 3.12 -3.07 2.05
C ILE A 126 1.78 -2.31 2.09
N ILE A 127 1.35 -1.86 3.27
CA ILE A 127 0.13 -1.06 3.44
C ILE A 127 0.25 0.26 2.67
N GLN A 128 1.39 0.95 2.74
CA GLN A 128 1.64 2.20 2.01
C GLN A 128 1.55 1.99 0.50
N ARG A 129 2.10 0.90 -0.04
CA ARG A 129 1.98 0.54 -1.47
C ARG A 129 0.52 0.32 -1.88
N CYS A 130 -0.28 -0.39 -1.06
CA CYS A 130 -1.70 -0.65 -1.34
C CYS A 130 -2.61 0.58 -1.18
N THR A 131 -2.19 1.58 -0.43
CA THR A 131 -2.99 2.78 -0.12
C THR A 131 -2.43 4.02 -0.77
N ALA A 132 -1.36 4.59 -0.24
CA ALA A 132 -0.82 5.89 -0.66
C ALA A 132 -0.27 5.88 -2.09
N ASP A 133 0.46 4.83 -2.51
CA ASP A 133 1.00 4.76 -3.87
C ASP A 133 -0.11 4.59 -4.91
N VAL A 134 -1.13 3.78 -4.63
CA VAL A 134 -2.32 3.65 -5.50
C VAL A 134 -3.07 4.98 -5.59
N GLU A 135 -3.25 5.70 -4.47
CA GLU A 135 -3.93 6.99 -4.45
C GLU A 135 -3.12 8.07 -5.20
N ARG A 136 -1.79 8.04 -5.12
CA ARG A 136 -0.90 8.94 -5.87
C ARG A 136 -1.02 8.72 -7.39
N ILE A 137 -1.09 7.47 -7.83
CA ILE A 137 -1.34 7.12 -9.24
C ILE A 137 -2.73 7.61 -9.66
N LYS A 138 -3.76 7.40 -8.83
CA LYS A 138 -5.12 7.91 -9.08
C LYS A 138 -5.12 9.43 -9.29
N THR A 139 -4.52 10.18 -8.36
CA THR A 139 -4.44 11.65 -8.42
C THR A 139 -3.73 12.11 -9.71
N PHE A 140 -2.66 11.43 -10.10
CA PHE A 140 -1.99 11.72 -11.36
C PHE A 140 -2.92 11.51 -12.56
N PHE A 141 -3.61 10.37 -12.66
CA PHE A 141 -4.53 10.12 -13.78
C PHE A 141 -5.72 11.09 -13.79
N GLN A 142 -6.29 11.38 -12.62
CA GLN A 142 -7.47 12.23 -12.49
C GLN A 142 -7.17 13.70 -12.82
N GLU A 143 -6.07 14.23 -12.32
CA GLU A 143 -5.75 15.65 -12.42
C GLU A 143 -4.80 15.99 -13.57
N GLN A 144 -3.75 15.18 -13.75
CA GLN A 144 -2.67 15.52 -14.68
C GLN A 144 -2.88 14.89 -16.05
N PHE A 145 -3.15 13.60 -16.13
CA PHE A 145 -3.26 12.89 -17.39
C PHE A 145 -4.35 13.49 -18.31
N VAL A 146 -5.57 13.66 -17.77
CA VAL A 146 -6.69 14.27 -18.52
C VAL A 146 -6.37 15.73 -18.89
N SER A 147 -5.73 16.46 -17.96
CA SER A 147 -5.33 17.86 -18.19
C SER A 147 -4.27 17.99 -19.27
N VAL A 148 -3.30 17.07 -19.39
CA VAL A 148 -2.28 17.09 -20.46
C VAL A 148 -2.95 17.04 -21.83
N PHE A 149 -3.85 16.09 -22.06
CA PHE A 149 -4.56 15.97 -23.33
C PHE A 149 -5.35 17.25 -23.65
N ARG A 150 -6.09 17.77 -22.67
CA ARG A 150 -6.85 19.01 -22.84
C ARG A 150 -5.94 20.20 -23.18
N ILE A 151 -4.81 20.34 -22.51
CA ILE A 151 -3.86 21.44 -22.75
C ILE A 151 -3.24 21.33 -24.15
N ILE A 152 -2.86 20.14 -24.59
CA ILE A 152 -2.32 19.93 -25.94
C ILE A 152 -3.35 20.36 -27.00
N VAL A 153 -4.60 19.89 -26.87
CA VAL A 153 -5.69 20.25 -27.78
C VAL A 153 -5.95 21.75 -27.75
N LEU A 154 -6.01 22.35 -26.55
CA LEU A 154 -6.19 23.79 -26.38
C LEU A 154 -5.08 24.59 -27.07
N ILE A 155 -3.80 24.24 -26.88
CA ILE A 155 -2.67 24.91 -27.48
C ILE A 155 -2.73 24.80 -29.02
N VAL A 156 -2.92 23.60 -29.55
CA VAL A 156 -2.94 23.35 -31.00
C VAL A 156 -4.07 24.13 -31.67
N LEU A 157 -5.30 24.00 -31.14
CA LEU A 157 -6.46 24.68 -31.75
C LEU A 157 -6.42 26.18 -31.57
N SER A 158 -6.01 26.69 -30.40
CA SER A 158 -5.87 28.15 -30.19
C SER A 158 -4.81 28.75 -31.09
N LEU A 159 -3.63 28.12 -31.22
CA LEU A 159 -2.59 28.57 -32.13
C LEU A 159 -3.04 28.53 -33.58
N ALA A 160 -3.74 27.50 -34.01
CA ALA A 160 -4.30 27.43 -35.35
C ALA A 160 -5.27 28.60 -35.62
N CYS A 161 -6.16 28.91 -34.68
CA CYS A 161 -7.05 30.06 -34.78
C CYS A 161 -6.28 31.39 -34.79
N MET A 162 -5.27 31.55 -33.92
CA MET A 162 -4.45 32.80 -33.87
C MET A 162 -3.66 33.01 -35.16
N VAL A 163 -3.01 31.98 -35.70
CA VAL A 163 -2.25 32.06 -36.96
C VAL A 163 -3.18 32.37 -38.14
N ALA A 164 -4.38 31.77 -38.17
CA ALA A 164 -5.38 32.04 -39.20
C ALA A 164 -5.88 33.50 -39.17
N MET A 165 -5.91 34.15 -38.00
CA MET A 165 -6.28 35.57 -37.87
C MET A 165 -5.13 36.49 -38.28
N ASN A 166 -3.97 36.34 -37.64
CA ASN A 166 -2.79 37.16 -37.95
C ASN A 166 -1.50 36.45 -37.56
N TRP A 167 -0.77 35.93 -38.53
CA TRP A 167 0.47 35.20 -38.30
C TRP A 167 1.59 36.03 -37.66
N ARG A 168 1.66 37.36 -37.95
CA ARG A 168 2.68 38.25 -37.38
C ARG A 168 2.48 38.43 -35.86
N LEU A 169 1.26 38.68 -35.44
CA LEU A 169 0.94 38.80 -34.02
C LEU A 169 1.11 37.46 -33.29
N SER A 170 0.82 36.33 -33.96
CA SER A 170 1.03 34.99 -33.43
C SER A 170 2.51 34.70 -33.14
N ILE A 171 3.44 35.16 -33.95
CA ILE A 171 4.88 35.03 -33.68
C ILE A 171 5.25 35.78 -32.40
N ILE A 172 4.72 37.01 -32.19
CA ILE A 172 5.00 37.81 -30.99
C ILE A 172 4.52 37.08 -29.74
N ALA A 173 3.31 36.52 -29.78
CA ALA A 173 2.79 35.72 -28.68
C ALA A 173 3.62 34.43 -28.44
N LEU A 174 4.07 33.79 -29.53
CA LEU A 174 4.78 32.51 -29.49
C LEU A 174 6.20 32.64 -28.94
N VAL A 175 6.86 33.77 -29.13
CA VAL A 175 8.22 34.06 -28.60
C VAL A 175 8.22 34.05 -27.05
N MET A 176 7.11 34.39 -26.41
CA MET A 176 7.02 34.41 -24.96
C MET A 176 6.85 33.02 -24.36
N PHE A 177 6.31 32.03 -25.08
CA PHE A 177 6.09 30.66 -24.54
C PHE A 177 7.39 29.94 -24.15
N PRO A 178 8.46 29.90 -24.97
CA PRO A 178 9.74 29.33 -24.54
C PRO A 178 10.29 29.99 -23.27
N ILE A 179 10.13 31.30 -23.11
CA ILE A 179 10.58 32.03 -21.92
C ILE A 179 9.79 31.59 -20.70
N ILE A 180 8.45 31.47 -20.81
CA ILE A 180 7.57 31.02 -19.76
C ILE A 180 7.90 29.56 -19.38
N ILE A 181 8.12 28.70 -20.36
CA ILE A 181 8.46 27.29 -20.11
C ILE A 181 9.82 27.20 -19.43
N LEU A 182 10.83 27.90 -19.91
CA LEU A 182 12.18 27.88 -19.39
C LEU A 182 12.22 28.31 -17.91
N TYR A 183 11.62 29.47 -17.57
CA TYR A 183 11.59 29.88 -16.18
C TYR A 183 10.79 28.92 -15.29
N SER A 184 9.68 28.38 -15.82
CA SER A 184 8.87 27.41 -15.08
C SER A 184 9.66 26.15 -14.74
N LEU A 185 10.47 25.63 -15.66
CA LEU A 185 11.35 24.49 -15.42
C LEU A 185 12.46 24.80 -14.40
N LEU A 186 13.09 25.98 -14.50
CA LEU A 186 14.15 26.40 -13.57
C LEU A 186 13.62 26.53 -12.13
N PHE A 187 12.50 27.22 -11.96
CA PHE A 187 11.88 27.34 -10.64
C PHE A 187 11.35 26.01 -10.11
N HIS A 188 10.85 25.16 -11.01
CA HIS A 188 10.33 23.85 -10.60
C HIS A 188 11.40 22.99 -9.93
N ASN A 189 12.61 22.94 -10.50
CA ASN A 189 13.71 22.19 -9.89
C ASN A 189 14.08 22.75 -8.50
N LYS A 190 14.13 24.07 -8.36
CA LYS A 190 14.41 24.73 -7.08
C LYS A 190 13.30 24.51 -6.04
N ILE A 191 12.04 24.55 -6.47
CA ILE A 191 10.89 24.28 -5.62
C ILE A 191 10.91 22.82 -5.16
N ARG A 192 11.23 21.87 -6.06
CA ARG A 192 11.32 20.45 -5.73
C ARG A 192 12.38 20.18 -4.67
N GLU A 193 13.59 20.75 -4.83
CA GLU A 193 14.67 20.63 -3.85
C GLU A 193 14.22 21.14 -2.46
N ARG A 194 13.67 22.36 -2.42
CA ARG A 194 13.17 22.96 -1.16
C ARG A 194 12.02 22.17 -0.53
N PHE A 195 11.16 21.58 -1.37
CA PHE A 195 10.06 20.73 -0.89
C PHE A 195 10.60 19.45 -0.28
N THR A 196 11.63 18.84 -0.86
CA THR A 196 12.28 17.65 -0.31
C THR A 196 12.89 17.95 1.05
N ASP A 197 13.60 19.09 1.21
CA ASP A 197 14.16 19.52 2.50
C ASP A 197 13.05 19.64 3.57
N CYS A 198 11.88 20.20 3.21
CA CYS A 198 10.74 20.31 4.11
C CYS A 198 10.16 18.94 4.49
N ASP A 199 10.01 18.04 3.50
CA ASP A 199 9.45 16.69 3.69
C ASP A 199 10.34 15.84 4.62
N GLU A 200 11.66 15.93 4.46
CA GLU A 200 12.63 15.28 5.35
C GLU A 200 12.54 15.82 6.78
N ALA A 201 12.48 17.14 6.96
CA ALA A 201 12.34 17.76 8.27
C ALA A 201 10.99 17.43 8.94
N GLU A 202 9.89 17.31 8.17
CA GLU A 202 8.59 16.85 8.64
C GLU A 202 8.64 15.40 9.11
N GLY A 203 9.37 14.55 8.37
CA GLY A 203 9.60 13.16 8.76
C GLY A 203 10.29 13.04 10.12
N VAL A 204 11.33 13.83 10.36
CA VAL A 204 12.03 13.87 11.66
C VAL A 204 11.09 14.37 12.77
N LEU A 205 10.35 15.46 12.54
CA LEU A 205 9.39 16.01 13.49
C LEU A 205 8.30 14.99 13.85
N SER A 206 7.76 14.29 12.85
CA SER A 206 6.76 13.24 13.03
C SER A 206 7.30 12.06 13.83
N THR A 207 8.56 11.69 13.61
CA THR A 207 9.24 10.62 14.38
C THR A 207 9.38 11.01 15.85
N ILE A 208 9.81 12.23 16.15
CA ILE A 208 9.90 12.75 17.54
C ILE A 208 8.53 12.69 18.21
N ALA A 209 7.48 13.14 17.52
CA ALA A 209 6.11 13.10 18.04
C ALA A 209 5.64 11.67 18.31
N GLN A 210 5.89 10.75 17.38
CA GLN A 210 5.52 9.33 17.49
C GLN A 210 6.26 8.64 18.65
N GLU A 211 7.57 8.85 18.77
CA GLU A 211 8.38 8.33 19.88
C GLU A 211 7.83 8.81 21.23
N ASN A 212 7.52 10.10 21.34
CA ASN A 212 6.97 10.69 22.55
C ASN A 212 5.60 10.12 22.93
N LEU A 213 4.67 10.00 21.96
CA LEU A 213 3.34 9.44 22.19
C LEU A 213 3.40 7.96 22.56
N THR A 214 4.28 7.19 21.92
CA THR A 214 4.47 5.77 22.21
C THR A 214 5.15 5.58 23.57
N GLY A 215 6.14 6.39 23.87
CA GLY A 215 6.94 6.37 25.11
C GLY A 215 6.40 7.23 26.24
N VAL A 216 5.17 7.77 26.16
CA VAL A 216 4.65 8.77 27.11
C VAL A 216 4.71 8.32 28.57
N ARG A 217 4.54 7.03 28.85
CA ARG A 217 4.66 6.47 30.21
C ARG A 217 6.08 6.59 30.74
N VAL A 218 7.09 6.39 29.88
CA VAL A 218 8.50 6.53 30.24
C VAL A 218 8.84 8.01 30.50
N VAL A 219 8.46 8.90 29.58
CA VAL A 219 8.66 10.35 29.72
C VAL A 219 8.08 10.85 31.03
N ARG A 220 6.84 10.44 31.35
CA ARG A 220 6.15 10.76 32.61
C ARG A 220 6.82 10.17 33.84
N ALA A 221 7.25 8.90 33.78
CA ALA A 221 7.89 8.22 34.91
C ALA A 221 9.23 8.86 35.27
N PHE A 222 9.94 9.46 34.31
CA PHE A 222 11.22 10.12 34.52
C PHE A 222 11.13 11.65 34.63
N GLY A 223 9.92 12.26 34.53
CA GLY A 223 9.71 13.70 34.60
C GLY A 223 10.48 14.49 33.53
N ARG A 224 10.56 13.93 32.30
CA ARG A 224 11.37 14.52 31.21
C ARG A 224 10.53 15.26 30.16
N GLU A 225 9.32 15.69 30.49
CA GLU A 225 8.40 16.38 29.59
C GLU A 225 9.02 17.66 28.99
N GLU A 226 9.75 18.42 29.80
CA GLU A 226 10.37 19.67 29.34
C GLU A 226 11.48 19.39 28.31
N PHE A 227 12.31 18.38 28.54
CA PHE A 227 13.34 17.95 27.59
C PHE A 227 12.77 17.55 26.24
N GLU A 228 11.70 16.75 26.24
CA GLU A 228 11.05 16.34 25.00
C GLU A 228 10.33 17.49 24.31
N ARG A 229 9.80 18.46 25.07
CA ARG A 229 9.22 19.68 24.53
C ARG A 229 10.27 20.54 23.81
N GLU A 230 11.44 20.74 24.43
CA GLU A 230 12.53 21.49 23.82
C GLU A 230 13.08 20.82 22.57
N ARG A 231 13.19 19.48 22.57
CA ARG A 231 13.60 18.68 21.40
C ARG A 231 12.62 18.87 20.24
N PHE A 232 11.31 18.78 20.53
CA PHE A 232 10.26 19.00 19.54
C PHE A 232 10.27 20.44 19.01
N GLU A 233 10.37 21.45 19.89
CA GLU A 233 10.37 22.86 19.51
C GLU A 233 11.57 23.22 18.61
N THR A 234 12.75 22.68 18.91
CA THR A 234 13.95 22.87 18.08
C THR A 234 13.73 22.37 16.66
N GLN A 235 13.19 21.15 16.50
CA GLN A 235 12.92 20.59 15.20
C GLN A 235 11.76 21.31 14.48
N ASN A 236 10.73 21.72 15.22
CA ASN A 236 9.60 22.48 14.69
C ASN A 236 10.05 23.85 14.16
N GLN A 237 11.00 24.51 14.84
CA GLN A 237 11.58 25.76 14.36
C GLN A 237 12.40 25.56 13.08
N GLU A 238 13.16 24.48 12.97
CA GLU A 238 13.89 24.11 11.75
C GLU A 238 12.93 23.88 10.57
N TYR A 239 11.91 23.06 10.77
CA TYR A 239 10.85 22.81 9.80
C TYR A 239 10.16 24.10 9.35
N THR A 240 9.81 24.97 10.30
CA THR A 240 9.20 26.27 10.02
C THR A 240 10.11 27.14 9.15
N ASN A 241 11.41 27.20 9.45
CA ASN A 241 12.37 27.97 8.69
C ASN A 241 12.52 27.45 7.24
N LEU A 242 12.47 26.14 7.03
CA LEU A 242 12.49 25.54 5.70
C LEU A 242 11.20 25.85 4.93
N TRP A 243 10.04 25.78 5.57
CA TRP A 243 8.77 26.20 4.97
C TRP A 243 8.76 27.67 4.57
N VAL A 244 9.27 28.57 5.40
CA VAL A 244 9.41 29.99 5.06
C VAL A 244 10.28 30.17 3.83
N LYS A 245 11.44 29.49 3.73
CA LYS A 245 12.29 29.52 2.53
C LYS A 245 11.57 28.99 1.29
N LEU A 246 10.78 27.92 1.41
CA LEU A 246 9.94 27.40 0.32
C LEU A 246 8.89 28.43 -0.10
N CYS A 247 8.18 29.04 0.85
CA CYS A 247 7.20 30.10 0.59
C CYS A 247 7.82 31.30 -0.16
N TYR A 248 9.02 31.73 0.19
CA TYR A 248 9.74 32.77 -0.56
C TYR A 248 10.01 32.34 -2.01
N THR A 249 10.43 31.10 -2.22
CA THR A 249 10.69 30.58 -3.58
C THR A 249 9.39 30.50 -4.40
N LEU A 250 8.29 30.05 -3.77
CA LEU A 250 6.98 30.02 -4.41
C LEU A 250 6.48 31.42 -4.76
N SER A 251 6.64 32.38 -3.83
CA SER A 251 6.25 33.79 -4.07
C SER A 251 7.03 34.39 -5.24
N GLN A 252 8.35 34.14 -5.32
CA GLN A 252 9.17 34.54 -6.46
C GLN A 252 8.68 33.92 -7.78
N PHE A 253 8.36 32.62 -7.77
CA PHE A 253 7.80 31.93 -8.94
C PHE A 253 6.50 32.57 -9.42
N TRP A 254 5.57 32.85 -8.52
CA TRP A 254 4.31 33.50 -8.89
C TRP A 254 4.52 34.92 -9.38
N ALA A 255 5.33 35.71 -8.68
CA ALA A 255 5.62 37.09 -9.08
C ALA A 255 6.27 37.20 -10.47
N VAL A 256 7.32 36.41 -10.75
CA VAL A 256 7.97 36.35 -12.08
C VAL A 256 7.00 35.88 -13.15
N GLY A 257 6.18 34.87 -12.83
CA GLY A 257 5.14 34.36 -13.71
C GLY A 257 4.08 35.41 -14.06
N ASP A 258 3.65 36.20 -13.09
CA ASP A 258 2.67 37.27 -13.32
C ASP A 258 3.26 38.40 -14.13
N VAL A 259 4.47 38.84 -13.82
CA VAL A 259 5.19 39.87 -14.64
C VAL A 259 5.35 39.40 -16.08
N THR A 260 5.79 38.15 -16.30
CA THR A 260 5.99 37.57 -17.64
C THR A 260 4.66 37.50 -18.41
N SER A 261 3.59 37.08 -17.74
CA SER A 261 2.25 36.99 -18.32
C SER A 261 1.67 38.36 -18.64
N CYS A 262 1.84 39.34 -17.77
CA CYS A 262 1.43 40.70 -18.00
C CYS A 262 2.21 41.33 -19.19
N LEU A 263 3.50 41.05 -19.28
CA LEU A 263 4.32 41.49 -20.40
C LEU A 263 3.84 40.91 -21.74
N GLN A 264 3.51 39.61 -21.77
CA GLN A 264 2.92 38.93 -22.93
C GLN A 264 1.60 39.58 -23.35
N VAL A 265 0.68 39.80 -22.41
CA VAL A 265 -0.61 40.46 -22.68
C VAL A 265 -0.37 41.88 -23.20
N MET A 266 0.51 42.65 -22.55
CA MET A 266 0.88 44.00 -22.99
C MET A 266 1.40 44.02 -24.42
N LEU A 267 2.32 43.14 -24.78
CA LEU A 267 2.86 43.04 -26.14
C LEU A 267 1.75 42.74 -27.16
N VAL A 268 0.87 41.77 -26.87
CA VAL A 268 -0.26 41.41 -27.72
C VAL A 268 -1.22 42.61 -27.89
N VAL A 269 -1.50 43.35 -26.82
CA VAL A 269 -2.40 44.50 -26.86
C VAL A 269 -1.77 45.65 -27.65
N VAL A 270 -0.51 46.00 -27.39
CA VAL A 270 0.19 47.12 -28.10
C VAL A 270 0.34 46.80 -29.57
N PHE A 271 0.92 45.67 -29.93
CA PHE A 271 1.12 45.31 -31.34
C PHE A 271 -0.20 45.03 -32.07
N GLY A 272 -1.19 44.39 -31.40
CA GLY A 272 -2.52 44.17 -31.94
C GLY A 272 -3.26 45.50 -32.21
N SER A 273 -3.15 46.49 -31.34
CA SER A 273 -3.72 47.82 -31.53
C SER A 273 -3.06 48.55 -32.72
N ILE A 274 -1.72 48.44 -32.86
CA ILE A 274 -1.00 49.00 -33.99
C ILE A 274 -1.49 48.40 -35.32
N LEU A 275 -1.63 47.07 -35.38
CA LEU A 275 -2.15 46.36 -36.55
C LEU A 275 -3.59 46.74 -36.87
N CYS A 276 -4.43 46.94 -35.87
CA CYS A 276 -5.79 47.43 -36.06
C CYS A 276 -5.84 48.85 -36.63
N VAL A 277 -5.00 49.76 -36.13
CA VAL A 277 -4.92 51.14 -36.65
C VAL A 277 -4.43 51.17 -38.09
N ARG A 278 -3.50 50.28 -38.46
CA ARG A 278 -3.00 50.13 -39.84
C ARG A 278 -3.99 49.46 -40.79
N GLY A 279 -5.07 48.85 -40.25
CA GLY A 279 -6.05 48.13 -41.07
C GLY A 279 -5.65 46.68 -41.39
N ASP A 280 -4.50 46.19 -40.88
CA ASP A 280 -4.01 44.82 -41.10
C ASP A 280 -4.76 43.77 -40.27
N MET A 281 -5.60 44.21 -39.32
CA MET A 281 -6.40 43.36 -38.41
C MET A 281 -7.72 44.03 -38.08
N THR A 282 -8.80 43.23 -37.94
CA THR A 282 -10.11 43.77 -37.54
C THR A 282 -10.19 43.93 -36.00
N LYS A 283 -11.14 44.74 -35.54
CA LYS A 283 -11.39 44.92 -34.09
C LYS A 283 -11.83 43.60 -33.42
N GLY A 284 -12.67 42.84 -34.11
CA GLY A 284 -13.14 41.54 -33.61
C GLY A 284 -12.03 40.49 -33.58
N GLU A 285 -11.14 40.47 -34.60
CA GLU A 285 -9.94 39.64 -34.62
C GLU A 285 -9.02 39.95 -33.43
N PHE A 286 -8.77 41.22 -33.17
CA PHE A 286 -7.95 41.65 -32.06
C PHE A 286 -8.49 41.19 -30.71
N ILE A 287 -9.79 41.40 -30.47
CA ILE A 287 -10.44 40.98 -29.23
C ILE A 287 -10.33 39.46 -29.07
N SER A 288 -10.67 38.70 -30.13
CA SER A 288 -10.62 37.23 -30.07
C SER A 288 -9.21 36.70 -29.88
N PHE A 289 -8.22 37.35 -30.51
CA PHE A 289 -6.80 37.04 -30.36
C PHE A 289 -6.33 37.24 -28.92
N ALA A 290 -6.75 38.37 -28.30
CA ALA A 290 -6.45 38.64 -26.90
C ALA A 290 -7.07 37.58 -25.94
N PHE A 291 -8.31 37.13 -26.24
CA PHE A 291 -8.94 36.02 -25.50
C PHE A 291 -8.17 34.72 -25.64
N TYR A 292 -7.78 34.30 -26.87
CA TYR A 292 -7.00 33.08 -27.05
C TYR A 292 -5.64 33.16 -26.36
N ASN A 293 -4.95 34.30 -26.44
CA ASN A 293 -3.71 34.50 -25.72
C ASN A 293 -3.90 34.34 -24.20
N ALA A 294 -4.93 34.94 -23.62
CA ALA A 294 -5.24 34.85 -22.20
C ALA A 294 -5.55 33.40 -21.78
N MET A 295 -6.30 32.64 -22.60
CA MET A 295 -6.59 31.23 -22.35
C MET A 295 -5.35 30.32 -22.31
N LEU A 296 -4.27 30.68 -23.03
CA LEU A 296 -3.04 29.89 -23.12
C LEU A 296 -2.07 30.12 -21.95
N ILE A 297 -2.10 31.27 -21.29
CA ILE A 297 -1.13 31.66 -20.25
C ILE A 297 -1.07 30.63 -19.10
N THR A 298 -2.20 30.38 -18.49
CA THR A 298 -2.28 29.46 -17.30
C THR A 298 -1.91 28.01 -17.64
N PRO A 299 -2.41 27.39 -18.72
CA PRO A 299 -2.02 26.04 -19.12
C PRO A 299 -0.52 25.90 -19.39
N VAL A 300 0.09 26.87 -20.11
CA VAL A 300 1.52 26.82 -20.41
C VAL A 300 2.38 26.90 -19.15
N ARG A 301 2.02 27.75 -18.18
CA ARG A 301 2.69 27.82 -16.86
C ARG A 301 2.60 26.51 -16.07
N ARG A 302 1.52 25.75 -16.23
CA ARG A 302 1.32 24.48 -15.52
C ARG A 302 2.15 23.32 -16.07
N LEU A 303 2.62 23.38 -17.32
CA LEU A 303 3.37 22.28 -17.95
C LEU A 303 4.59 21.83 -17.13
N GLY A 304 5.35 22.77 -16.56
CA GLY A 304 6.52 22.44 -15.73
C GLY A 304 6.17 21.58 -14.50
N ARG A 305 5.06 21.90 -13.83
CA ARG A 305 4.59 21.12 -12.67
C ARG A 305 4.12 19.72 -13.05
N MET A 306 3.49 19.58 -14.22
CA MET A 306 2.99 18.29 -14.70
C MET A 306 4.11 17.27 -14.91
N ILE A 307 5.29 17.69 -15.36
CA ILE A 307 6.47 16.83 -15.55
C ILE A 307 6.89 16.21 -14.21
N SER A 308 6.87 17.00 -13.13
CA SER A 308 7.23 16.50 -11.80
C SER A 308 6.21 15.51 -11.23
N GLU A 309 4.93 15.84 -11.36
CA GLU A 309 3.88 14.93 -10.89
C GLU A 309 3.90 13.59 -11.68
N MET A 310 4.26 13.64 -12.96
CA MET A 310 4.49 12.43 -13.77
C MET A 310 5.66 11.60 -13.23
N SER A 311 6.77 12.24 -12.83
CA SER A 311 7.92 11.54 -12.24
C SER A 311 7.55 10.85 -10.90
N LYS A 312 6.81 11.56 -10.03
CA LYS A 312 6.35 10.99 -8.76
C LYS A 312 5.40 9.80 -8.97
N ALA A 313 4.47 9.91 -9.90
CA ALA A 313 3.57 8.81 -10.25
C ALA A 313 4.35 7.63 -10.83
N GLY A 314 5.41 7.87 -11.63
CA GLY A 314 6.31 6.86 -12.14
C GLY A 314 6.94 6.02 -11.03
N VAL A 315 7.49 6.66 -10.00
CA VAL A 315 8.06 5.97 -8.83
C VAL A 315 7.02 5.07 -8.14
N SER A 316 5.79 5.58 -7.95
CA SER A 316 4.73 4.75 -7.35
C SER A 316 4.34 3.56 -8.26
N VAL A 317 4.33 3.74 -9.59
CA VAL A 317 4.10 2.63 -10.54
C VAL A 317 5.20 1.58 -10.42
N ASP A 318 6.48 1.98 -10.34
CA ASP A 318 7.61 1.06 -10.19
C ASP A 318 7.51 0.27 -8.87
N ARG A 319 7.17 0.91 -7.76
CA ARG A 319 6.95 0.26 -6.47
C ARG A 319 5.80 -0.77 -6.49
N LEU A 320 4.71 -0.46 -7.19
CA LEU A 320 3.62 -1.43 -7.37
C LEU A 320 4.01 -2.56 -8.32
N ALA A 321 4.77 -2.25 -9.38
CA ALA A 321 5.29 -3.26 -10.31
C ALA A 321 6.23 -4.25 -9.63
N GLU A 322 7.05 -3.79 -8.67
CA GLU A 322 7.91 -4.65 -7.85
C GLU A 322 7.07 -5.72 -7.12
N VAL A 323 5.97 -5.35 -6.49
CA VAL A 323 5.06 -6.30 -5.81
C VAL A 323 4.39 -7.24 -6.80
N LEU A 324 3.84 -6.69 -7.90
CA LEU A 324 3.08 -7.47 -8.88
C LEU A 324 3.96 -8.46 -9.67
N ASN A 325 5.25 -8.17 -9.82
CA ASN A 325 6.21 -9.03 -10.52
C ASN A 325 7.02 -9.92 -9.57
N ALA A 326 6.82 -9.78 -8.24
CA ALA A 326 7.50 -10.64 -7.29
C ALA A 326 7.06 -12.11 -7.50
N PRO A 327 8.01 -13.06 -7.43
CA PRO A 327 7.71 -14.47 -7.64
C PRO A 327 6.75 -14.96 -6.55
N VAL A 328 5.67 -15.60 -6.97
CA VAL A 328 4.69 -16.22 -6.08
C VAL A 328 5.21 -17.57 -5.56
N GLU A 329 4.65 -18.01 -4.43
CA GLU A 329 4.91 -19.36 -3.95
C GLU A 329 4.24 -20.36 -4.88
N GLU A 330 5.05 -21.16 -5.56
CA GLU A 330 4.59 -22.20 -6.48
C GLU A 330 4.98 -23.59 -5.97
N ASP A 331 4.07 -24.52 -6.13
CA ASP A 331 4.37 -25.93 -5.84
C ASP A 331 5.23 -26.54 -6.96
N ALA A 332 6.06 -27.51 -6.61
CA ALA A 332 6.88 -28.23 -7.60
C ALA A 332 5.99 -28.88 -8.66
N PRO A 333 6.42 -28.88 -9.96
CA PRO A 333 5.69 -29.60 -11.00
C PRO A 333 5.53 -31.08 -10.63
N GLY A 334 4.28 -31.56 -10.60
CA GLY A 334 3.96 -32.94 -10.19
C GLY A 334 3.96 -33.17 -8.68
N ALA A 335 3.74 -32.13 -7.88
CA ALA A 335 3.57 -32.22 -6.43
C ALA A 335 2.58 -33.33 -6.03
N LYS A 336 2.98 -34.19 -5.08
CA LYS A 336 2.22 -35.37 -4.67
C LYS A 336 1.61 -35.15 -3.29
N ILE A 337 0.33 -35.43 -3.17
CA ILE A 337 -0.33 -35.51 -1.85
C ILE A 337 0.08 -36.84 -1.22
N ALA A 338 0.68 -36.77 -0.04
CA ALA A 338 1.04 -37.93 0.77
C ALA A 338 0.53 -37.77 2.20
N PRO A 339 0.21 -38.88 2.89
CA PRO A 339 -0.22 -38.83 4.30
C PRO A 339 0.87 -38.19 5.19
N VAL A 340 0.47 -37.29 6.08
CA VAL A 340 1.37 -36.59 7.02
C VAL A 340 1.36 -37.27 8.40
N ASP A 341 0.57 -38.31 8.59
CA ASP A 341 0.48 -39.16 9.80
C ASP A 341 1.58 -40.24 9.87
N LYS A 342 2.73 -40.00 9.29
CA LYS A 342 3.88 -40.89 9.20
C LYS A 342 5.10 -40.27 9.88
N ASP A 343 6.14 -41.08 10.05
CA ASP A 343 7.42 -40.63 10.59
C ASP A 343 7.99 -39.43 9.83
N ILE A 344 8.41 -38.42 10.55
CA ILE A 344 9.04 -37.22 10.00
C ILE A 344 10.56 -37.37 10.17
N SER A 345 11.30 -37.35 9.07
CA SER A 345 12.76 -37.50 9.10
C SER A 345 13.46 -36.28 8.51
N PHE A 346 14.37 -35.73 9.28
CA PHE A 346 15.35 -34.72 8.85
C PHE A 346 16.64 -35.45 8.48
N ALA A 347 17.10 -35.30 7.24
CA ALA A 347 18.28 -35.97 6.72
C ALA A 347 19.30 -34.93 6.21
N HIS A 348 20.39 -34.75 6.96
CA HIS A 348 21.49 -33.84 6.65
C HIS A 348 21.02 -32.40 6.35
N VAL A 349 20.05 -31.89 7.12
CA VAL A 349 19.42 -30.60 6.90
C VAL A 349 20.35 -29.48 7.36
N SER A 350 20.70 -28.59 6.41
CA SER A 350 21.34 -27.31 6.68
C SER A 350 20.48 -26.18 6.16
N PHE A 351 20.52 -25.04 6.84
CA PHE A 351 19.72 -23.87 6.46
C PHE A 351 20.41 -22.56 6.80
N SER A 352 20.35 -21.62 5.86
CA SER A 352 20.69 -20.20 6.05
C SER A 352 19.58 -19.32 5.50
N TYR A 353 19.30 -18.20 6.16
CA TYR A 353 18.48 -17.16 5.56
C TYR A 353 19.28 -16.44 4.45
N GLU A 354 18.59 -15.81 3.49
CA GLU A 354 19.22 -15.21 2.29
C GLU A 354 20.44 -14.31 2.58
N THR A 355 20.47 -13.61 3.71
CA THR A 355 21.49 -12.60 4.06
C THR A 355 22.23 -12.92 5.36
N GLY A 356 22.22 -14.16 5.84
CA GLY A 356 22.77 -14.53 7.16
C GLY A 356 23.72 -15.72 7.14
N PRO A 357 24.39 -15.98 8.26
CA PRO A 357 25.16 -17.20 8.44
C PRO A 357 24.25 -18.43 8.42
N GLU A 358 24.85 -19.58 8.20
CA GLU A 358 24.13 -20.87 8.33
C GLU A 358 23.67 -21.04 9.79
N ILE A 359 22.37 -21.36 9.98
CA ILE A 359 21.76 -21.46 11.30
C ILE A 359 21.61 -22.93 11.72
N LEU A 360 21.30 -23.81 10.76
CA LEU A 360 21.25 -25.25 10.98
C LEU A 360 22.38 -25.92 10.20
N HIS A 361 23.11 -26.78 10.88
CA HIS A 361 24.31 -27.43 10.36
C HIS A 361 24.16 -28.95 10.44
N ASP A 362 23.89 -29.58 9.29
CA ASP A 362 23.86 -31.05 9.15
C ASP A 362 22.97 -31.75 10.19
N VAL A 363 21.76 -31.26 10.37
CA VAL A 363 20.81 -31.76 11.35
C VAL A 363 20.14 -33.02 10.83
N SER A 364 20.26 -34.12 11.59
CA SER A 364 19.65 -35.41 11.24
C SER A 364 18.98 -36.06 12.45
N PHE A 365 17.67 -36.33 12.36
CA PHE A 365 16.89 -37.04 13.37
C PHE A 365 15.54 -37.48 12.78
N THR A 366 14.82 -38.34 13.50
CA THR A 366 13.49 -38.82 13.11
C THR A 366 12.51 -38.67 14.27
N ILE A 367 11.32 -38.19 13.96
CA ILE A 367 10.15 -38.08 14.86
C ILE A 367 9.21 -39.22 14.47
N PRO A 368 8.95 -40.20 15.36
CA PRO A 368 8.00 -41.28 15.09
C PRO A 368 6.58 -40.74 14.98
N ALA A 369 5.76 -41.35 14.13
CA ALA A 369 4.36 -40.99 13.98
C ALA A 369 3.59 -41.25 15.28
N GLY A 370 2.68 -40.36 15.66
CA GLY A 370 1.84 -40.47 16.86
C GLY A 370 2.59 -40.31 18.18
N SER A 371 3.90 -39.99 18.17
CA SER A 371 4.71 -39.79 19.37
C SER A 371 4.71 -38.37 19.90
N SER A 372 5.08 -38.21 21.17
CA SER A 372 5.41 -36.90 21.76
C SER A 372 6.92 -36.65 21.65
N PHE A 373 7.35 -35.62 20.95
CA PHE A 373 8.74 -35.29 20.67
C PHE A 373 9.11 -33.92 21.20
N GLY A 374 10.09 -33.85 22.09
CA GLY A 374 10.59 -32.62 22.67
C GLY A 374 11.75 -32.02 21.90
N ILE A 375 11.85 -30.71 21.83
CA ILE A 375 13.02 -29.98 21.29
C ILE A 375 13.48 -28.97 22.34
N LEU A 376 14.67 -29.19 22.90
CA LEU A 376 15.33 -28.32 23.87
C LEU A 376 16.46 -27.55 23.19
N GLY A 377 16.74 -26.35 23.62
CA GLY A 377 17.92 -25.57 23.22
C GLY A 377 17.82 -24.12 23.67
N ALA A 378 18.96 -23.44 23.75
CA ALA A 378 19.02 -22.02 24.07
C ALA A 378 18.36 -21.15 22.99
N THR A 379 18.07 -19.89 23.33
CA THR A 379 17.60 -18.90 22.35
C THR A 379 18.64 -18.76 21.23
N GLY A 380 18.22 -18.75 19.98
CA GLY A 380 19.11 -18.70 18.81
C GLY A 380 19.72 -20.05 18.40
N SER A 381 19.38 -21.19 19.04
CA SER A 381 19.90 -22.51 18.65
C SER A 381 19.31 -23.07 17.34
N GLY A 382 18.28 -22.45 16.77
CA GLY A 382 17.66 -22.87 15.50
C GLY A 382 16.31 -23.61 15.65
N LYS A 383 15.72 -23.70 16.86
CA LYS A 383 14.45 -24.40 17.10
C LYS A 383 13.30 -23.91 16.23
N SER A 384 12.99 -22.61 16.27
CA SER A 384 11.91 -22.05 15.45
C SER A 384 12.21 -22.19 13.95
N THR A 385 13.48 -22.19 13.56
CA THR A 385 13.88 -22.44 12.16
C THR A 385 13.50 -23.86 11.72
N LEU A 386 13.69 -24.88 12.58
CA LEU A 386 13.22 -26.26 12.29
C LEU A 386 11.70 -26.29 12.05
N LEU A 387 10.94 -25.54 12.84
CA LEU A 387 9.48 -25.48 12.70
C LEU A 387 9.04 -24.77 11.41
N LEU A 388 9.74 -23.69 11.03
CA LEU A 388 9.50 -22.98 9.76
C LEU A 388 9.78 -23.88 8.55
N LEU A 389 10.81 -24.72 8.62
CA LEU A 389 11.11 -25.72 7.58
C LEU A 389 10.05 -26.83 7.55
N LEU A 390 9.63 -27.34 8.70
CA LEU A 390 8.58 -28.36 8.79
C LEU A 390 7.22 -27.85 8.25
N SER A 391 6.90 -26.59 8.51
CA SER A 391 5.67 -25.95 8.01
C SER A 391 5.80 -25.51 6.53
N ARG A 392 6.90 -25.84 5.87
CA ARG A 392 7.19 -25.44 4.49
C ARG A 392 7.05 -23.93 4.24
N LEU A 393 7.38 -23.11 5.25
CA LEU A 393 7.50 -21.65 5.11
C LEU A 393 8.85 -21.26 4.52
N TYR A 394 9.86 -22.13 4.71
CA TYR A 394 11.16 -22.11 4.04
C TYR A 394 11.51 -23.52 3.54
N ALA A 395 12.43 -23.59 2.59
CA ALA A 395 13.03 -24.84 2.15
C ALA A 395 14.45 -24.98 2.72
N PRO A 396 14.92 -26.19 3.06
CA PRO A 396 16.30 -26.40 3.49
C PRO A 396 17.29 -26.01 2.39
N THR A 397 18.45 -25.44 2.77
CA THR A 397 19.52 -25.10 1.82
C THR A 397 20.23 -26.36 1.34
N LYS A 398 20.41 -27.35 2.23
CA LYS A 398 20.97 -28.68 1.93
C LYS A 398 20.19 -29.74 2.70
N GLY A 399 20.29 -30.98 2.25
CA GLY A 399 19.55 -32.09 2.85
C GLY A 399 18.09 -32.10 2.43
N LYS A 400 17.27 -32.88 3.14
CA LYS A 400 15.84 -33.01 2.88
C LYS A 400 15.06 -33.34 4.15
N ILE A 401 13.78 -32.97 4.16
CA ILE A 401 12.82 -33.34 5.19
C ILE A 401 11.81 -34.27 4.52
N THR A 402 11.60 -35.44 5.07
CA THR A 402 10.65 -36.41 4.51
C THR A 402 9.58 -36.78 5.53
N VAL A 403 8.36 -37.05 5.04
CA VAL A 403 7.26 -37.57 5.82
C VAL A 403 6.82 -38.88 5.17
N GLY A 404 6.92 -40.00 5.90
CA GLY A 404 6.66 -41.33 5.35
C GLY A 404 7.54 -41.68 4.14
N GLY A 405 8.77 -41.13 4.08
CA GLY A 405 9.71 -41.31 2.96
C GLY A 405 9.47 -40.38 1.76
N VAL A 406 8.38 -39.57 1.73
CA VAL A 406 8.13 -38.61 0.68
C VAL A 406 8.75 -37.24 1.07
N ASP A 407 9.47 -36.63 0.15
CA ASP A 407 10.08 -35.33 0.38
C ASP A 407 9.02 -34.24 0.57
N LEU A 408 9.12 -33.50 1.67
CA LEU A 408 8.22 -32.41 2.02
C LEU A 408 8.17 -31.32 0.94
N ALA A 409 9.30 -31.05 0.28
CA ALA A 409 9.40 -30.10 -0.82
C ALA A 409 8.59 -30.52 -2.05
N SER A 410 8.33 -31.82 -2.22
CA SER A 410 7.52 -32.37 -3.31
C SER A 410 6.00 -32.42 -3.01
N MET A 411 5.58 -32.05 -1.80
CA MET A 411 4.16 -31.95 -1.43
C MET A 411 3.65 -30.52 -1.70
N PRO A 412 2.34 -30.30 -1.97
CA PRO A 412 1.78 -28.95 -2.04
C PRO A 412 1.93 -28.22 -0.69
N ALA A 413 2.37 -26.96 -0.69
CA ALA A 413 2.55 -26.18 0.53
C ALA A 413 1.26 -26.06 1.35
N LYS A 414 0.15 -25.85 0.63
CA LYS A 414 -1.19 -25.79 1.23
C LYS A 414 -1.51 -27.09 1.97
N TRP A 415 -1.26 -28.24 1.35
CA TRP A 415 -1.49 -29.54 1.95
C TRP A 415 -0.69 -29.75 3.24
N VAL A 416 0.59 -29.39 3.23
CA VAL A 416 1.44 -29.49 4.44
C VAL A 416 0.89 -28.63 5.55
N ARG A 417 0.53 -27.38 5.29
CA ARG A 417 0.02 -26.41 6.27
C ARG A 417 -1.38 -26.77 6.79
N GLU A 418 -2.19 -27.46 5.99
CA GLU A 418 -3.48 -28.01 6.42
C GLU A 418 -3.34 -29.23 7.33
N ASN A 419 -2.20 -29.91 7.32
CA ASN A 419 -1.94 -31.12 8.09
C ASN A 419 -0.90 -30.95 9.21
N VAL A 420 -0.23 -29.81 9.30
CA VAL A 420 0.70 -29.45 10.38
C VAL A 420 0.18 -28.20 11.09
N GLY A 421 -0.45 -28.40 12.24
CA GLY A 421 -0.93 -27.30 13.08
C GLY A 421 0.22 -26.71 13.90
N VAL A 422 0.38 -25.39 13.92
CA VAL A 422 1.44 -24.72 14.67
C VAL A 422 0.85 -23.70 15.64
N VAL A 423 1.19 -23.84 16.91
CA VAL A 423 0.94 -22.84 17.96
C VAL A 423 2.21 -22.04 18.15
N LEU A 424 2.19 -20.78 17.73
CA LEU A 424 3.36 -19.89 17.80
C LEU A 424 3.64 -19.40 19.22
N GLN A 425 4.88 -19.03 19.48
CA GLN A 425 5.34 -18.46 20.76
C GLN A 425 4.58 -17.17 21.10
N GLU A 426 4.41 -16.27 20.14
CA GLU A 426 3.58 -15.08 20.28
C GLU A 426 2.25 -15.29 19.53
N PRO A 427 1.13 -15.52 20.23
CA PRO A 427 -0.15 -15.77 19.58
C PRO A 427 -0.72 -14.50 18.99
N PHE A 428 -1.05 -14.55 17.71
CA PHE A 428 -1.78 -13.48 17.04
C PHE A 428 -3.28 -13.76 17.02
N LEU A 429 -4.08 -12.82 17.54
CA LEU A 429 -5.54 -12.85 17.47
C LEU A 429 -6.07 -11.72 16.60
N PHE A 430 -7.03 -12.06 15.76
CA PHE A 430 -7.71 -11.08 14.92
C PHE A 430 -8.70 -10.24 15.74
N SER A 431 -8.95 -9.01 15.31
CA SER A 431 -9.98 -8.13 15.91
C SER A 431 -11.39 -8.63 15.53
N ARG A 432 -11.75 -9.78 16.10
CA ARG A 432 -13.01 -10.51 15.90
C ARG A 432 -13.48 -11.08 17.24
N THR A 433 -14.60 -11.79 17.26
CA THR A 433 -15.03 -12.50 18.47
C THR A 433 -14.08 -13.64 18.84
N ILE A 434 -14.15 -14.13 20.07
CA ILE A 434 -13.37 -15.30 20.51
C ILE A 434 -13.78 -16.52 19.68
N GLU A 435 -15.09 -16.69 19.42
CA GLU A 435 -15.61 -17.78 18.58
C GLU A 435 -15.01 -17.76 17.19
N GLU A 436 -15.03 -16.59 16.50
CA GLU A 436 -14.45 -16.43 15.16
C GLU A 436 -12.93 -16.63 15.16
N ASN A 437 -12.24 -16.28 16.25
CA ASN A 437 -10.81 -16.52 16.39
C ASN A 437 -10.47 -18.00 16.53
N ILE A 438 -11.24 -18.77 17.28
CA ILE A 438 -11.04 -20.22 17.42
C ILE A 438 -11.51 -20.94 16.16
N GLY A 439 -12.67 -20.57 15.63
CA GLY A 439 -13.32 -21.20 14.49
C GLY A 439 -12.83 -20.74 13.11
N ILE A 440 -11.65 -20.14 13.00
CA ILE A 440 -11.12 -19.61 11.73
C ILE A 440 -11.01 -20.66 10.62
N THR A 441 -10.90 -21.92 10.99
CA THR A 441 -10.84 -23.08 10.09
C THR A 441 -12.21 -23.54 9.58
N GLY A 442 -13.30 -22.88 9.98
CA GLY A 442 -14.67 -23.28 9.66
C GLY A 442 -15.26 -24.33 10.63
N ALA A 443 -14.71 -24.45 11.84
CA ALA A 443 -15.18 -25.37 12.86
C ALA A 443 -16.59 -25.01 13.36
N THR A 444 -17.37 -26.02 13.71
CA THR A 444 -18.70 -25.86 14.33
C THR A 444 -18.60 -25.33 15.76
N ALA A 445 -19.68 -24.76 16.30
CA ALA A 445 -19.73 -24.27 17.68
C ALA A 445 -19.41 -25.39 18.71
N GLU A 446 -19.77 -26.63 18.44
CA GLU A 446 -19.46 -27.79 19.30
C GLU A 446 -17.96 -28.08 19.28
N GLU A 447 -17.34 -28.09 18.11
CA GLU A 447 -15.89 -28.29 17.94
C GLU A 447 -15.08 -27.15 18.59
N ILE A 448 -15.53 -25.91 18.45
CA ILE A 448 -14.94 -24.74 19.10
C ILE A 448 -14.97 -24.90 20.63
N ARG A 449 -16.09 -25.30 21.20
CA ARG A 449 -16.20 -25.54 22.64
C ARG A 449 -15.33 -26.70 23.09
N ALA A 450 -15.33 -27.82 22.37
CA ALA A 450 -14.49 -28.97 22.69
C ALA A 450 -12.99 -28.58 22.68
N ALA A 451 -12.55 -27.82 21.69
CA ALA A 451 -11.19 -27.30 21.61
C ALA A 451 -10.87 -26.33 22.77
N ALA A 452 -11.80 -25.44 23.13
CA ALA A 452 -11.63 -24.50 24.23
C ALA A 452 -11.54 -25.21 25.59
N ILE A 453 -12.31 -26.30 25.81
CA ILE A 453 -12.23 -27.15 27.00
C ILE A 453 -10.86 -27.85 27.05
N THR A 454 -10.40 -28.41 25.94
CA THR A 454 -9.09 -29.07 25.83
C THR A 454 -7.94 -28.09 26.12
N ALA A 455 -8.03 -26.88 25.65
CA ALA A 455 -7.07 -25.79 25.89
C ALA A 455 -7.26 -25.07 27.24
N CYS A 456 -8.14 -25.56 28.11
CA CYS A 456 -8.43 -24.98 29.44
C CYS A 456 -8.81 -23.48 29.42
N VAL A 457 -9.54 -23.02 28.39
CA VAL A 457 -9.94 -21.61 28.25
C VAL A 457 -11.46 -21.40 28.30
N ASP A 458 -12.27 -22.44 28.17
CA ASP A 458 -13.75 -22.38 28.20
C ASP A 458 -14.28 -21.72 29.50
N GLY A 459 -13.68 -22.05 30.65
CA GLY A 459 -14.05 -21.44 31.95
C GLY A 459 -13.86 -19.93 31.97
N ASP A 460 -12.73 -19.43 31.44
CA ASP A 460 -12.46 -17.99 31.35
C ASP A 460 -13.41 -17.30 30.35
N ILE A 461 -13.67 -17.95 29.21
CA ILE A 461 -14.54 -17.38 28.18
C ILE A 461 -15.95 -17.18 28.72
N ARG A 462 -16.46 -18.13 29.51
CA ARG A 462 -17.80 -18.04 30.13
C ARG A 462 -17.93 -16.94 31.20
N GLN A 463 -16.82 -16.48 31.75
CA GLN A 463 -16.83 -15.38 32.72
C GLN A 463 -16.91 -14.01 32.05
N PHE A 464 -16.63 -13.89 30.74
CA PHE A 464 -16.83 -12.65 30.03
C PHE A 464 -18.33 -12.35 29.83
N ALA A 465 -18.71 -11.08 29.91
CA ALA A 465 -20.12 -10.64 29.80
C ALA A 465 -20.83 -11.13 28.53
N LYS A 466 -20.09 -11.34 27.42
CA LYS A 466 -20.61 -11.84 26.14
C LYS A 466 -20.12 -13.28 25.81
N GLY A 467 -19.46 -13.97 26.74
CA GLY A 467 -18.92 -15.29 26.49
C GLY A 467 -18.08 -15.37 25.21
N TYR A 468 -18.38 -16.32 24.35
CA TYR A 468 -17.70 -16.52 23.06
C TYR A 468 -17.87 -15.36 22.05
N ASP A 469 -18.95 -14.56 22.17
CA ASP A 469 -19.19 -13.36 21.35
C ASP A 469 -18.38 -12.14 21.83
N THR A 470 -17.49 -12.31 22.81
CA THR A 470 -16.62 -11.24 23.28
C THR A 470 -15.65 -10.85 22.19
N MET A 471 -15.66 -9.56 21.81
CA MET A 471 -14.73 -8.98 20.84
C MET A 471 -13.32 -8.94 21.42
N VAL A 472 -12.40 -9.53 20.71
CA VAL A 472 -10.96 -9.44 20.97
C VAL A 472 -10.44 -8.17 20.29
N GLY A 473 -9.90 -7.23 21.09
CA GLY A 473 -9.32 -6.00 20.55
C GLY A 473 -8.12 -6.28 19.64
N GLU A 474 -7.59 -5.22 19.04
CA GLU A 474 -6.42 -5.32 18.16
C GLU A 474 -5.28 -6.09 18.85
N ARG A 475 -4.77 -7.13 18.20
CA ARG A 475 -3.75 -8.07 18.73
C ARG A 475 -4.12 -8.69 20.10
N GLY A 476 -5.41 -8.79 20.41
CA GLY A 476 -5.85 -9.43 21.65
C GLY A 476 -5.70 -8.61 22.93
N VAL A 477 -5.66 -7.29 22.86
CA VAL A 477 -5.43 -6.39 24.02
C VAL A 477 -6.39 -6.65 25.19
N THR A 478 -7.59 -7.18 24.93
CA THR A 478 -8.61 -7.46 25.96
C THR A 478 -8.37 -8.76 26.74
N LEU A 479 -7.45 -9.61 26.32
CA LEU A 479 -7.13 -10.88 26.94
C LEU A 479 -5.76 -10.84 27.62
N SER A 480 -5.60 -11.59 28.71
CA SER A 480 -4.29 -11.81 29.33
C SER A 480 -3.38 -12.64 28.40
N GLY A 481 -2.06 -12.60 28.61
CA GLY A 481 -1.11 -13.39 27.83
C GLY A 481 -1.44 -14.88 27.80
N GLY A 482 -1.73 -15.48 28.95
CA GLY A 482 -2.13 -16.89 29.05
C GLY A 482 -3.47 -17.20 28.37
N GLN A 483 -4.45 -16.29 28.44
CA GLN A 483 -5.73 -16.45 27.73
C GLN A 483 -5.54 -16.40 26.21
N LYS A 484 -4.73 -15.46 25.70
CA LYS A 484 -4.38 -15.41 24.27
C LYS A 484 -3.76 -16.72 23.79
N GLN A 485 -2.83 -17.23 24.58
CA GLN A 485 -2.12 -18.48 24.26
C GLN A 485 -3.10 -19.66 24.19
N ARG A 486 -3.98 -19.80 25.20
CA ARG A 486 -4.97 -20.87 25.25
C ARG A 486 -6.02 -20.76 24.12
N VAL A 487 -6.41 -19.54 23.72
CA VAL A 487 -7.27 -19.32 22.54
C VAL A 487 -6.54 -19.75 21.26
N ALA A 488 -5.24 -19.48 21.12
CA ALA A 488 -4.46 -19.93 19.97
C ALA A 488 -4.30 -21.45 19.94
N ILE A 489 -4.10 -22.10 21.10
CA ILE A 489 -4.11 -23.57 21.21
C ILE A 489 -5.46 -24.12 20.77
N ALA A 490 -6.58 -23.59 21.29
CA ALA A 490 -7.93 -23.99 20.88
C ALA A 490 -8.15 -23.87 19.37
N ARG A 491 -7.70 -22.77 18.77
CA ARG A 491 -7.72 -22.54 17.31
C ARG A 491 -7.00 -23.67 16.56
N THR A 492 -5.79 -24.03 16.98
CA THR A 492 -5.01 -25.08 16.31
C THR A 492 -5.67 -26.44 16.46
N LEU A 493 -6.29 -26.73 17.61
CA LEU A 493 -7.01 -27.98 17.86
C LEU A 493 -8.25 -28.15 16.98
N THR A 494 -8.93 -27.05 16.57
CA THR A 494 -10.06 -27.13 15.63
C THR A 494 -9.66 -27.58 14.24
N GLN A 495 -8.37 -27.45 13.87
CA GLN A 495 -7.86 -27.87 12.58
C GLN A 495 -7.78 -29.40 12.43
N LYS A 496 -7.75 -30.17 13.55
CA LYS A 496 -7.69 -31.65 13.58
C LYS A 496 -6.54 -32.23 12.75
N THR A 497 -5.36 -31.65 12.90
CA THR A 497 -4.17 -32.04 12.14
C THR A 497 -3.51 -33.30 12.71
N PRO A 498 -2.90 -34.18 11.87
CA PRO A 498 -2.12 -35.34 12.35
C PRO A 498 -0.80 -34.94 13.03
N VAL A 499 -0.31 -33.72 12.83
CA VAL A 499 0.88 -33.18 13.48
C VAL A 499 0.55 -31.85 14.15
N ILE A 500 0.86 -31.70 15.43
CA ILE A 500 0.70 -30.43 16.16
C ILE A 500 2.06 -30.02 16.74
N VAL A 501 2.41 -28.78 16.52
CA VAL A 501 3.66 -28.15 16.99
C VAL A 501 3.34 -27.06 17.99
N PHE A 502 3.98 -27.09 19.15
CA PHE A 502 3.91 -26.08 20.19
C PHE A 502 5.26 -25.37 20.30
N ASP A 503 5.39 -24.16 19.74
CA ASP A 503 6.61 -23.36 19.81
C ASP A 503 6.62 -22.50 21.07
N ASP A 504 7.18 -23.03 22.15
CA ASP A 504 7.28 -22.39 23.49
C ASP A 504 5.95 -21.77 23.97
N SER A 505 4.86 -22.29 23.44
CA SER A 505 3.53 -21.72 23.57
C SER A 505 2.86 -22.02 24.93
N LEU A 506 3.46 -22.84 25.75
CA LEU A 506 3.01 -23.15 27.10
C LEU A 506 3.76 -22.33 28.18
N SER A 507 4.78 -21.55 27.79
CA SER A 507 5.61 -20.76 28.71
C SER A 507 4.87 -19.59 29.37
N ALA A 508 3.84 -19.05 28.70
CA ALA A 508 3.01 -17.95 29.21
C ALA A 508 1.82 -18.42 30.06
N VAL A 509 1.70 -19.75 30.29
CA VAL A 509 0.64 -20.37 31.07
C VAL A 509 1.25 -20.84 32.40
N ASP A 510 0.50 -20.78 33.47
CA ASP A 510 0.90 -21.31 34.78
C ASP A 510 1.08 -22.84 34.75
N THR A 511 1.87 -23.36 35.67
CA THR A 511 2.31 -24.77 35.65
C THR A 511 1.13 -25.75 35.78
N GLU A 512 0.12 -25.42 36.58
CA GLU A 512 -1.06 -26.27 36.78
C GLU A 512 -1.93 -26.35 35.52
N THR A 513 -2.11 -25.20 34.84
CA THR A 513 -2.85 -25.15 33.58
C THR A 513 -2.06 -25.83 32.43
N ASP A 514 -0.72 -25.69 32.39
CA ASP A 514 0.14 -26.42 31.43
C ASP A 514 -0.02 -27.93 31.58
N GLU A 515 0.04 -28.46 32.82
CA GLU A 515 -0.16 -29.88 33.09
C GLU A 515 -1.56 -30.36 32.68
N SER A 516 -2.58 -29.55 32.97
CA SER A 516 -3.97 -29.85 32.60
C SER A 516 -4.16 -29.87 31.07
N ILE A 517 -3.57 -28.94 30.35
CA ILE A 517 -3.60 -28.90 28.85
C ILE A 517 -2.93 -30.17 28.31
N ARG A 518 -1.74 -30.52 28.78
CA ARG A 518 -1.02 -31.72 28.33
C ARG A 518 -1.78 -33.00 28.60
N ARG A 519 -2.38 -33.14 29.78
CA ARG A 519 -3.26 -34.29 30.14
C ARG A 519 -4.46 -34.35 29.19
N ASN A 520 -5.16 -33.24 28.98
CA ASN A 520 -6.29 -33.18 28.06
C ASN A 520 -5.89 -33.51 26.61
N LEU A 521 -4.70 -33.08 26.17
CA LEU A 521 -4.16 -33.42 24.85
C LEU A 521 -3.89 -34.93 24.74
N SER A 522 -3.23 -35.56 25.72
CA SER A 522 -2.94 -36.98 25.69
C SER A 522 -4.22 -37.85 25.71
N GLU A 523 -5.27 -37.44 26.43
CA GLU A 523 -6.53 -38.14 26.51
C GLU A 523 -7.43 -37.98 25.29
N ARG A 524 -7.48 -36.75 24.72
CA ARG A 524 -8.46 -36.39 23.69
C ARG A 524 -7.90 -36.36 22.27
N VAL A 525 -6.57 -36.31 22.11
CA VAL A 525 -5.89 -36.14 20.82
C VAL A 525 -4.95 -37.34 20.62
N GLN A 526 -5.51 -38.56 20.63
CA GLN A 526 -4.74 -39.80 20.46
C GLN A 526 -4.26 -39.98 19.01
N GLY A 527 -3.07 -40.54 18.82
CA GLY A 527 -2.50 -40.86 17.52
C GLY A 527 -1.95 -39.63 16.73
N VAL A 528 -1.96 -38.43 17.32
CA VAL A 528 -1.39 -37.22 16.73
C VAL A 528 0.06 -37.08 17.18
N THR A 529 0.93 -36.77 16.21
CA THR A 529 2.34 -36.46 16.49
C THR A 529 2.43 -35.10 17.16
N GLN A 530 2.95 -35.02 18.37
CA GLN A 530 3.08 -33.78 19.13
C GLN A 530 4.56 -33.36 19.17
N ILE A 531 4.88 -32.17 18.70
CA ILE A 531 6.22 -31.60 18.76
C ILE A 531 6.21 -30.43 19.75
N LEU A 532 6.89 -30.59 20.88
CA LEU A 532 6.98 -29.59 21.93
C LEU A 532 8.34 -28.92 21.93
N VAL A 533 8.39 -27.66 21.58
CA VAL A 533 9.58 -26.83 21.73
C VAL A 533 9.46 -26.07 23.03
N SER A 534 10.40 -26.25 23.93
CA SER A 534 10.37 -25.57 25.23
C SER A 534 11.79 -25.36 25.77
N HIS A 535 11.93 -24.33 26.60
CA HIS A 535 13.09 -24.10 27.44
C HIS A 535 12.87 -24.61 28.87
N ARG A 536 11.64 -25.08 29.23
CA ARG A 536 11.29 -25.68 30.51
C ARG A 536 11.45 -27.19 30.44
N ILE A 537 12.38 -27.73 31.21
CA ILE A 537 12.63 -29.17 31.24
C ILE A 537 11.40 -29.95 31.71
N LEU A 538 10.68 -29.44 32.71
CA LEU A 538 9.46 -30.11 33.23
C LEU A 538 8.42 -30.38 32.14
N THR A 539 8.27 -29.50 31.18
CA THR A 539 7.41 -29.72 30.02
C THR A 539 7.90 -30.87 29.13
N LEU A 540 9.22 -31.06 29.02
CA LEU A 540 9.84 -32.05 28.14
C LEU A 540 10.00 -33.44 28.80
N LEU A 541 9.94 -33.57 30.13
CA LEU A 541 10.01 -34.83 30.81
C LEU A 541 8.86 -35.80 30.44
N GLY A 542 7.72 -35.26 29.99
CA GLY A 542 6.60 -36.06 29.52
C GLY A 542 6.68 -36.50 28.07
N CYS A 543 7.73 -36.15 27.34
CA CYS A 543 7.93 -36.57 25.96
C CYS A 543 8.59 -37.96 25.87
N GLU A 544 8.24 -38.71 24.82
CA GLU A 544 8.85 -40.02 24.57
C GLU A 544 10.31 -39.90 24.17
N ARG A 545 10.66 -38.86 23.41
CA ARG A 545 12.04 -38.54 23.03
C ARG A 545 12.26 -37.05 23.05
N VAL A 546 13.51 -36.64 23.33
CA VAL A 546 13.92 -35.22 23.31
C VAL A 546 15.18 -35.06 22.49
N LEU A 547 15.14 -34.07 21.62
CA LEU A 547 16.27 -33.54 20.86
C LEU A 547 16.85 -32.33 21.59
N VAL A 548 18.16 -32.31 21.82
CA VAL A 548 18.87 -31.14 22.32
C VAL A 548 19.62 -30.49 21.16
N LEU A 549 19.22 -29.26 20.83
CA LEU A 549 19.80 -28.46 19.75
C LEU A 549 20.69 -27.36 20.31
N GLU A 550 21.96 -27.35 19.90
CA GLU A 550 22.93 -26.34 20.32
C GLU A 550 23.71 -25.83 19.11
N HIS A 551 23.78 -24.51 18.94
CA HIS A 551 24.44 -23.86 17.81
C HIS A 551 24.10 -24.49 16.44
N GLY A 552 22.82 -24.77 16.23
CA GLY A 552 22.33 -25.34 14.97
C GLY A 552 22.67 -26.82 14.74
N ARG A 553 23.16 -27.54 15.73
CA ARG A 553 23.56 -28.96 15.64
C ARG A 553 22.84 -29.81 16.65
N VAL A 554 22.56 -31.05 16.30
CA VAL A 554 22.07 -32.06 17.25
C VAL A 554 23.18 -32.44 18.19
N LYS A 555 23.02 -32.19 19.47
CA LYS A 555 24.01 -32.55 20.51
C LYS A 555 23.62 -33.81 21.25
N GLN A 556 22.36 -33.96 21.61
CA GLN A 556 21.83 -35.12 22.31
C GLN A 556 20.47 -35.48 21.71
N LEU A 557 20.18 -36.78 21.67
CA LEU A 557 18.87 -37.32 21.27
C LEU A 557 18.63 -38.62 22.06
N GLY A 558 17.57 -38.67 22.85
CA GLY A 558 17.25 -39.82 23.65
C GLY A 558 15.92 -39.68 24.38
N THR A 559 15.60 -40.65 25.27
CA THR A 559 14.50 -40.48 26.22
C THR A 559 14.90 -39.50 27.33
N PRO A 560 13.97 -38.81 27.99
CA PRO A 560 14.32 -37.93 29.11
C PRO A 560 15.17 -38.63 30.19
N GLU A 561 14.89 -39.89 30.49
CA GLU A 561 15.64 -40.68 31.48
C GLU A 561 17.08 -40.94 31.05
N GLU A 562 17.31 -41.27 29.76
CA GLU A 562 18.65 -41.44 29.19
C GLU A 562 19.43 -40.12 29.25
N LEU A 563 18.79 -39.00 28.89
CA LEU A 563 19.43 -37.69 28.85
C LEU A 563 19.77 -37.14 30.25
N LEU A 564 19.02 -37.51 31.29
CA LEU A 564 19.35 -37.15 32.67
C LEU A 564 20.56 -37.89 33.19
N GLN A 565 20.85 -39.08 32.64
CA GLN A 565 22.02 -39.87 33.02
C GLN A 565 23.31 -39.45 32.25
N GLN A 566 23.14 -38.77 31.11
CA GLN A 566 24.26 -38.28 30.30
C GLN A 566 24.68 -36.86 30.76
N GLU A 567 25.99 -36.60 30.73
CA GLU A 567 26.49 -35.23 30.88
C GLU A 567 26.10 -34.40 29.67
N GLY A 568 25.55 -33.19 29.89
CA GLY A 568 25.21 -32.28 28.84
C GLY A 568 24.07 -31.31 29.18
N LEU A 569 23.69 -30.48 28.23
CA LEU A 569 22.79 -29.35 28.42
C LEU A 569 21.44 -29.75 29.05
N PHE A 570 20.89 -30.94 28.70
CA PHE A 570 19.61 -31.40 29.27
C PHE A 570 19.71 -31.57 30.79
N ARG A 571 20.73 -32.28 31.26
CA ARG A 571 20.96 -32.51 32.70
C ARG A 571 21.28 -31.19 33.42
N ASP A 572 22.12 -30.35 32.83
CA ASP A 572 22.54 -29.09 33.46
C ASP A 572 21.33 -28.17 33.70
N ILE A 573 20.47 -28.00 32.67
CA ILE A 573 19.23 -27.19 32.80
C ILE A 573 18.28 -27.83 33.84
N TYR A 574 18.15 -29.17 33.87
CA TYR A 574 17.34 -29.87 34.85
C TYR A 574 17.81 -29.56 36.29
N GLN A 575 19.09 -29.65 36.55
CA GLN A 575 19.66 -29.36 37.87
C GLN A 575 19.40 -27.91 38.29
N VAL A 576 19.59 -26.96 37.39
CA VAL A 576 19.35 -25.55 37.68
C VAL A 576 17.87 -25.28 37.95
N GLN A 577 16.96 -25.82 37.13
CA GLN A 577 15.52 -25.58 37.29
C GLN A 577 14.96 -26.28 38.55
N MET A 578 15.47 -27.42 38.94
CA MET A 578 15.06 -28.09 40.18
C MET A 578 15.57 -27.39 41.43
N ALA A 579 16.82 -26.88 41.42
CA ALA A 579 17.35 -26.10 42.53
C ALA A 579 16.54 -24.83 42.79
N VAL A 580 16.08 -24.15 41.75
CA VAL A 580 15.23 -22.94 41.87
C VAL A 580 13.83 -23.30 42.46
N ASN A 581 13.24 -24.43 42.06
CA ASN A 581 11.94 -24.87 42.59
C ASN A 581 12.02 -25.33 44.08
N GLU A 582 13.18 -25.74 44.56
CA GLU A 582 13.37 -26.10 45.97
C GLU A 582 13.58 -24.86 46.87
N GLU A 583 13.99 -23.72 46.31
CA GLU A 583 14.21 -22.45 47.04
C GLU A 583 12.96 -21.57 47.14
N GLU A 584 11.89 -21.84 46.39
CA GLU A 584 10.56 -21.21 46.54
C GLU A 584 9.60 -22.12 47.29
N PRO A 585 9.55 -22.14 48.63
CA PRO A 585 8.49 -22.82 49.38
C PRO A 585 7.18 -22.04 49.21
N ALA A 586 6.10 -22.74 48.93
CA ALA A 586 4.73 -22.29 48.70
C ALA A 586 4.16 -21.30 49.71
#